data_e9321a6ed13bc70722b7ed19afa606f2
#
_entry.id   e9321a6ed13bc70722b7ed19afa606f2
#
_cell.length_a   1.000
_cell.length_b   1.000
_cell.length_c   1.000
_cell.angle_alpha   90.00
_cell.angle_beta   90.00
_cell.angle_gamma   90.00
#
_symmetry.space_group_name_H-M   'P 1'
#
loop_
_entity.id
_entity.type
_entity.pdbx_description
1 polymer ?
#
loop_
_entity_poly.entity_id
_entity_poly.type
_entity_poly.pdbx_seq_one_letter_code
_entity_poly.pdbx_strand_id
1 'polypeptide(L)'
;KGPVACGLGISTYGLQSLDLESAIKLVATTGYDCVEITAFEGFTGDPLLVSKERRAGIQKLLGDQKLRLCALMADLHPNSDDAVHAKQKDSLKRMAELGHDVVPEQPLLIQTVLAGKDWETSKMLFRDRLADWVKVAEEMKFTLVIKPHRLQAMSRPEDAIWLFKQLGEPKQLRMIYDYSHFHHREPVMTIADTVAQSLPWTVYVASKDVVMKDGKAVFALTGEGGEFDHAEIIKAFVAGGYTGDFCCEVSSQIWKAKGYDAIAATKTCYTNLAAAFQRAGVVQRR
;
A
#
# COMPACT_ATOMS: atom_id res chain seq x y z
N LYS A 1 -26.91 13.87 3.07
CA LYS A 1 -25.46 13.88 2.76
C LYS A 1 -25.28 13.16 1.44
N GLY A 2 -24.51 13.76 0.51
CA GLY A 2 -24.16 13.10 -0.75
C GLY A 2 -23.33 11.82 -0.55
N PRO A 3 -23.09 11.02 -1.61
CA PRO A 3 -22.28 9.81 -1.52
C PRO A 3 -20.86 10.14 -1.03
N VAL A 4 -20.27 9.24 -0.26
CA VAL A 4 -18.89 9.38 0.21
C VAL A 4 -17.95 9.18 -0.98
N ALA A 5 -16.94 10.04 -1.10
CA ALA A 5 -15.91 9.95 -2.13
C ALA A 5 -14.63 9.36 -1.56
N CYS A 6 -14.12 8.30 -2.20
CA CYS A 6 -12.85 7.65 -1.88
C CYS A 6 -11.95 7.58 -3.11
N GLY A 7 -10.64 7.48 -2.92
CA GLY A 7 -9.71 7.25 -4.01
C GLY A 7 -9.74 5.81 -4.49
N LEU A 8 -9.68 5.62 -5.82
CA LEU A 8 -9.53 4.33 -6.47
C LEU A 8 -8.20 4.32 -7.21
N GLY A 9 -7.26 3.51 -6.73
CA GLY A 9 -5.90 3.48 -7.23
C GLY A 9 -5.38 2.10 -7.59
N ILE A 10 -4.18 2.08 -8.14
CA ILE A 10 -3.39 0.87 -8.37
C ILE A 10 -1.92 1.13 -8.13
N SER A 11 -1.21 0.12 -7.63
CA SER A 11 0.24 0.13 -7.45
C SER A 11 0.97 -0.18 -8.76
N THR A 12 2.08 0.52 -9.01
CA THR A 12 3.01 0.17 -10.10
C THR A 12 3.81 -1.10 -9.82
N TYR A 13 3.62 -1.75 -8.67
CA TYR A 13 4.27 -3.01 -8.31
C TYR A 13 4.04 -4.12 -9.35
N GLY A 14 2.86 -4.19 -9.94
CA GLY A 14 2.52 -5.09 -11.04
C GLY A 14 2.83 -4.54 -12.44
N LEU A 15 3.42 -3.35 -12.57
CA LEU A 15 3.66 -2.65 -13.85
C LEU A 15 5.14 -2.56 -14.20
N GLN A 16 5.98 -3.43 -13.66
CA GLN A 16 7.43 -3.39 -13.80
C GLN A 16 7.92 -3.52 -15.25
N SER A 17 7.09 -4.06 -16.14
CA SER A 17 7.38 -4.16 -17.59
C SER A 17 7.27 -2.82 -18.33
N LEU A 18 6.73 -1.77 -17.68
CA LEU A 18 6.59 -0.42 -18.23
C LEU A 18 7.57 0.53 -17.55
N ASP A 19 8.07 1.53 -18.28
CA ASP A 19 8.71 2.67 -17.64
C ASP A 19 7.70 3.43 -16.76
N LEU A 20 8.19 4.24 -15.82
CA LEU A 20 7.34 4.89 -14.82
C LEU A 20 6.31 5.82 -15.46
N GLU A 21 6.71 6.60 -16.44
CA GLU A 21 5.86 7.56 -17.13
C GLU A 21 4.74 6.86 -17.93
N SER A 22 5.07 5.75 -18.59
CA SER A 22 4.10 4.89 -19.28
C SER A 22 3.13 4.22 -18.32
N ALA A 23 3.61 3.74 -17.17
CA ALA A 23 2.76 3.19 -16.12
C ALA A 23 1.78 4.23 -15.58
N ILE A 24 2.24 5.45 -15.27
CA ILE A 24 1.38 6.56 -14.82
C ILE A 24 0.30 6.88 -15.86
N LYS A 25 0.67 6.97 -17.15
CA LYS A 25 -0.29 7.22 -18.24
C LYS A 25 -1.33 6.10 -18.35
N LEU A 26 -0.91 4.84 -18.26
CA LEU A 26 -1.82 3.68 -18.28
C LEU A 26 -2.82 3.76 -17.12
N VAL A 27 -2.35 4.04 -15.91
CA VAL A 27 -3.20 4.17 -14.72
C VAL A 27 -4.25 5.27 -14.93
N ALA A 28 -3.82 6.45 -15.37
CA ALA A 28 -4.70 7.59 -15.61
C ALA A 28 -5.73 7.31 -16.72
N THR A 29 -5.28 6.79 -17.87
CA THR A 29 -6.17 6.51 -19.01
C THR A 29 -7.12 5.35 -18.78
N THR A 30 -6.81 4.44 -17.86
CA THR A 30 -7.73 3.38 -17.42
C THR A 30 -8.88 3.94 -16.58
N GLY A 31 -8.68 5.06 -15.89
CA GLY A 31 -9.73 5.74 -15.12
C GLY A 31 -9.48 5.80 -13.61
N TYR A 32 -8.33 5.35 -13.13
CA TYR A 32 -7.94 5.51 -11.73
C TYR A 32 -7.76 6.99 -11.37
N ASP A 33 -7.97 7.33 -10.12
CA ASP A 33 -7.75 8.70 -9.60
C ASP A 33 -6.49 8.82 -8.73
N CYS A 34 -5.85 7.72 -8.40
CA CYS A 34 -4.56 7.73 -7.73
C CYS A 34 -3.67 6.53 -8.11
N VAL A 35 -2.38 6.69 -7.86
CA VAL A 35 -1.35 5.68 -8.15
C VAL A 35 -0.42 5.51 -6.95
N GLU A 36 -0.03 4.28 -6.64
CA GLU A 36 1.11 3.99 -5.79
C GLU A 36 2.34 3.75 -6.65
N ILE A 37 3.44 4.40 -6.33
CA ILE A 37 4.72 4.21 -7.03
C ILE A 37 5.62 3.30 -6.20
N THR A 38 6.08 2.20 -6.81
CA THR A 38 7.09 1.32 -6.21
C THR A 38 8.46 1.96 -6.33
N ALA A 39 9.03 2.37 -5.18
CA ALA A 39 10.17 3.28 -5.07
C ALA A 39 11.39 2.62 -4.42
N PHE A 40 11.74 1.41 -4.82
CA PHE A 40 12.93 0.72 -4.33
C PHE A 40 13.72 0.04 -5.45
N GLU A 41 14.93 -0.43 -5.13
CA GLU A 41 15.85 -1.03 -6.08
C GLU A 41 15.18 -2.13 -6.94
N GLY A 42 15.45 -2.09 -8.23
CA GLY A 42 14.88 -3.00 -9.22
C GLY A 42 13.55 -2.55 -9.82
N PHE A 43 12.99 -1.42 -9.39
CA PHE A 43 11.77 -0.84 -9.92
C PHE A 43 12.00 0.52 -10.58
N THR A 44 11.13 0.88 -11.50
CA THR A 44 11.26 2.10 -12.33
C THR A 44 11.04 3.40 -11.54
N GLY A 45 10.47 3.29 -10.33
CA GLY A 45 10.30 4.40 -9.37
C GLY A 45 11.42 4.52 -8.33
N ASP A 46 12.52 3.75 -8.45
CA ASP A 46 13.67 3.87 -7.55
C ASP A 46 14.20 5.32 -7.56
N PRO A 47 14.29 6.00 -6.40
CA PRO A 47 14.77 7.37 -6.31
C PRO A 47 16.16 7.59 -6.92
N LEU A 48 17.00 6.56 -6.97
CA LEU A 48 18.32 6.61 -7.58
C LEU A 48 18.28 6.63 -9.12
N LEU A 49 17.17 6.17 -9.72
CA LEU A 49 16.96 6.15 -11.17
C LEU A 49 16.12 7.34 -11.66
N VAL A 50 15.48 8.07 -10.75
CA VAL A 50 14.62 9.22 -11.09
C VAL A 50 15.35 10.51 -10.79
N SER A 51 16.03 11.07 -11.83
CA SER A 51 16.75 12.34 -11.73
C SER A 51 15.82 13.51 -11.39
N LYS A 52 16.39 14.64 -10.96
CA LYS A 52 15.59 15.85 -10.63
C LYS A 52 14.75 16.33 -11.81
N GLU A 53 15.30 16.27 -13.02
CA GLU A 53 14.59 16.64 -14.26
C GLU A 53 13.41 15.69 -14.52
N ARG A 54 13.59 14.38 -14.32
CA ARG A 54 12.51 13.40 -14.44
C ARG A 54 11.43 13.62 -13.37
N ARG A 55 11.80 13.97 -12.13
CA ARG A 55 10.84 14.28 -11.05
C ARG A 55 9.93 15.44 -11.44
N ALA A 56 10.49 16.52 -12.01
CA ALA A 56 9.70 17.63 -12.53
C ALA A 56 8.75 17.21 -13.66
N GLY A 57 9.21 16.34 -14.57
CA GLY A 57 8.38 15.75 -15.61
C GLY A 57 7.25 14.88 -15.06
N ILE A 58 7.52 14.07 -14.05
CA ILE A 58 6.52 13.23 -13.37
C ILE A 58 5.51 14.09 -12.62
N GLN A 59 5.96 15.13 -11.91
CA GLN A 59 5.08 16.10 -11.24
C GLN A 59 4.09 16.71 -12.24
N LYS A 60 4.61 17.20 -13.37
CA LYS A 60 3.77 17.74 -14.45
C LYS A 60 2.80 16.70 -14.99
N LEU A 61 3.27 15.47 -15.24
CA LEU A 61 2.43 14.39 -15.75
C LEU A 61 1.29 14.04 -14.80
N LEU A 62 1.57 13.89 -13.51
CA LEU A 62 0.55 13.63 -12.50
C LEU A 62 -0.50 14.77 -12.47
N GLY A 63 -0.05 16.03 -12.52
CA GLY A 63 -0.92 17.20 -12.58
C GLY A 63 -1.80 17.24 -13.84
N ASP A 64 -1.21 17.06 -15.03
CA ASP A 64 -1.91 17.05 -16.31
C ASP A 64 -2.98 15.92 -16.36
N GLN A 65 -2.66 14.76 -15.78
CA GLN A 65 -3.57 13.61 -15.72
C GLN A 65 -4.56 13.68 -14.55
N LYS A 66 -4.46 14.69 -13.67
CA LYS A 66 -5.23 14.80 -12.42
C LYS A 66 -5.14 13.52 -11.56
N LEU A 67 -3.98 12.87 -11.57
CA LEU A 67 -3.73 11.64 -10.86
C LEU A 67 -2.96 11.95 -9.57
N ARG A 68 -3.50 11.56 -8.41
CA ARG A 68 -2.85 11.73 -7.12
C ARG A 68 -1.85 10.60 -6.85
N LEU A 69 -0.83 10.87 -6.05
CA LEU A 69 0.03 9.84 -5.47
C LEU A 69 -0.63 9.33 -4.18
N CYS A 70 -1.04 8.05 -4.14
CA CYS A 70 -1.57 7.48 -2.90
C CYS A 70 -0.46 7.13 -1.89
N ALA A 71 0.63 6.55 -2.36
CA ALA A 71 1.79 6.21 -1.53
C ALA A 71 3.02 5.94 -2.38
N LEU A 72 4.19 5.91 -1.72
CA LEU A 72 5.39 5.24 -2.23
C LEU A 72 5.52 3.88 -1.55
N MET A 73 5.79 2.83 -2.33
CA MET A 73 6.07 1.50 -1.79
C MET A 73 7.57 1.34 -1.61
N ALA A 74 7.98 1.03 -0.37
CA ALA A 74 9.34 0.70 0.01
C ALA A 74 9.50 -0.80 0.24
N ASP A 75 10.75 -1.27 0.27
CA ASP A 75 11.13 -2.62 0.67
C ASP A 75 12.17 -2.53 1.81
N LEU A 76 11.70 -2.16 2.99
CA LEU A 76 12.53 -1.90 4.16
C LEU A 76 12.18 -2.88 5.28
N HIS A 77 13.17 -3.63 5.72
CA HIS A 77 13.03 -4.65 6.75
C HIS A 77 13.90 -4.32 7.95
N PRO A 78 13.32 -4.15 9.15
CA PRO A 78 14.10 -3.90 10.36
C PRO A 78 15.24 -4.92 10.51
N ASN A 79 16.45 -4.43 10.75
CA ASN A 79 17.66 -5.24 10.81
C ASN A 79 18.47 -4.92 12.08
N SER A 80 19.07 -5.94 12.67
CA SER A 80 19.93 -5.78 13.87
C SER A 80 21.27 -5.12 13.55
N ASP A 81 21.76 -5.22 12.32
CA ASP A 81 22.98 -4.57 11.85
C ASP A 81 22.75 -3.04 11.72
N ASP A 82 23.54 -2.26 12.46
CA ASP A 82 23.41 -0.80 12.48
C ASP A 82 23.79 -0.14 11.15
N ALA A 83 24.71 -0.72 10.39
CA ALA A 83 25.07 -0.20 9.07
C ALA A 83 23.94 -0.41 8.04
N VAL A 84 23.26 -1.56 8.10
CA VAL A 84 22.06 -1.84 7.30
C VAL A 84 20.94 -0.89 7.70
N HIS A 85 20.71 -0.69 8.99
CA HIS A 85 19.70 0.22 9.52
C HIS A 85 19.95 1.68 9.08
N ALA A 86 21.21 2.14 9.10
CA ALA A 86 21.58 3.47 8.61
C ALA A 86 21.24 3.64 7.12
N LYS A 87 21.57 2.66 6.28
CA LYS A 87 21.21 2.67 4.85
C LYS A 87 19.68 2.71 4.62
N GLN A 88 18.91 2.03 5.47
CA GLN A 88 17.45 2.07 5.39
C GLN A 88 16.89 3.46 5.73
N LYS A 89 17.44 4.14 6.72
CA LYS A 89 17.08 5.55 7.02
C LYS A 89 17.42 6.48 5.85
N ASP A 90 18.57 6.31 5.22
CA ASP A 90 18.94 7.10 4.04
C ASP A 90 18.01 6.79 2.85
N SER A 91 17.57 5.55 2.71
CA SER A 91 16.58 5.16 1.70
C SER A 91 15.23 5.85 1.94
N LEU A 92 14.74 5.89 3.18
CA LEU A 92 13.53 6.63 3.55
C LEU A 92 13.63 8.12 3.21
N LYS A 93 14.78 8.75 3.50
CA LYS A 93 15.02 10.16 3.15
C LYS A 93 14.95 10.40 1.65
N ARG A 94 15.61 9.56 0.85
CA ARG A 94 15.55 9.66 -0.63
C ARG A 94 14.15 9.46 -1.19
N MET A 95 13.36 8.53 -0.61
CA MET A 95 11.96 8.35 -1.00
C MET A 95 11.11 9.56 -0.64
N ALA A 96 11.32 10.15 0.54
CA ALA A 96 10.62 11.36 0.95
C ALA A 96 10.94 12.55 0.03
N GLU A 97 12.20 12.74 -0.34
CA GLU A 97 12.62 13.75 -1.32
C GLU A 97 11.93 13.52 -2.68
N LEU A 98 11.93 12.28 -3.19
CA LEU A 98 11.20 11.96 -4.42
C LEU A 98 9.71 12.30 -4.30
N GLY A 99 9.07 11.87 -3.22
CA GLY A 99 7.64 12.11 -3.00
C GLY A 99 7.32 13.60 -2.96
N HIS A 100 8.07 14.40 -2.21
CA HIS A 100 7.87 15.85 -2.12
C HIS A 100 8.18 16.57 -3.43
N ASP A 101 9.15 16.10 -4.22
CA ASP A 101 9.43 16.66 -5.55
C ASP A 101 8.29 16.41 -6.54
N VAL A 102 7.65 15.24 -6.50
CA VAL A 102 6.59 14.88 -7.48
C VAL A 102 5.20 15.31 -7.03
N VAL A 103 4.94 15.47 -5.72
CA VAL A 103 3.63 15.90 -5.18
C VAL A 103 3.80 16.84 -3.97
N PRO A 104 4.38 18.04 -4.16
CA PRO A 104 4.77 18.94 -3.05
C PRO A 104 3.60 19.37 -2.15
N GLU A 105 2.39 19.41 -2.69
CA GLU A 105 1.19 19.90 -1.99
C GLU A 105 0.32 18.77 -1.39
N GLN A 106 0.77 17.51 -1.51
CA GLN A 106 0.01 16.35 -1.00
C GLN A 106 0.67 15.76 0.24
N PRO A 107 -0.12 15.25 1.21
CA PRO A 107 0.41 14.40 2.27
C PRO A 107 1.10 13.17 1.67
N LEU A 108 2.32 12.88 2.11
CA LEU A 108 3.11 11.77 1.61
C LEU A 108 3.00 10.56 2.53
N LEU A 109 2.64 9.41 1.95
CA LEU A 109 2.69 8.10 2.59
C LEU A 109 3.87 7.31 2.02
N ILE A 110 4.67 6.67 2.88
CA ILE A 110 5.67 5.68 2.49
C ILE A 110 5.33 4.38 3.21
N GLN A 111 5.04 3.33 2.45
CA GLN A 111 4.62 2.05 3.01
C GLN A 111 5.70 0.98 2.89
N THR A 112 5.71 0.04 3.83
CA THR A 112 6.58 -1.14 3.79
C THR A 112 5.97 -2.32 4.54
N VAL A 113 6.50 -3.53 4.26
CA VAL A 113 6.28 -4.77 5.02
C VAL A 113 7.52 -5.05 5.86
N LEU A 114 7.35 -5.40 7.14
CA LEU A 114 8.50 -5.51 8.06
C LEU A 114 9.31 -6.80 7.94
N ALA A 115 8.82 -7.79 7.17
CA ALA A 115 9.43 -9.11 7.05
C ALA A 115 9.52 -9.90 8.37
N GLY A 116 10.54 -10.78 8.49
CA GLY A 116 10.71 -11.65 9.66
C GLY A 116 9.83 -12.90 9.63
N LYS A 117 10.11 -13.85 10.51
CA LYS A 117 9.39 -15.15 10.54
C LYS A 117 8.47 -15.31 11.74
N ASP A 118 8.90 -14.84 12.90
CA ASP A 118 8.21 -15.02 14.16
C ASP A 118 8.04 -13.69 14.89
N TRP A 119 6.81 -13.43 15.33
CA TRP A 119 6.43 -12.18 15.97
C TRP A 119 7.13 -11.97 17.31
N GLU A 120 7.10 -12.99 18.17
CA GLU A 120 7.62 -12.87 19.53
C GLU A 120 9.14 -12.58 19.56
N THR A 121 9.88 -13.16 18.64
CA THR A 121 11.33 -12.92 18.52
C THR A 121 11.68 -11.65 17.75
N SER A 122 10.76 -11.10 16.94
CA SER A 122 11.02 -9.94 16.08
C SER A 122 10.50 -8.62 16.62
N LYS A 123 9.43 -8.64 17.42
CA LYS A 123 8.67 -7.44 17.81
C LYS A 123 9.49 -6.36 18.51
N MET A 124 10.47 -6.75 19.33
CA MET A 124 11.32 -5.78 20.03
C MET A 124 12.30 -5.08 19.08
N LEU A 125 12.89 -5.82 18.15
CA LEU A 125 13.72 -5.24 17.09
C LEU A 125 12.88 -4.29 16.22
N PHE A 126 11.66 -4.71 15.85
CA PHE A 126 10.74 -3.86 15.06
C PHE A 126 10.42 -2.56 15.79
N ARG A 127 10.08 -2.63 17.08
CA ARG A 127 9.84 -1.43 17.90
C ARG A 127 11.03 -0.48 17.87
N ASP A 128 12.22 -0.98 18.13
CA ASP A 128 13.42 -0.16 18.26
C ASP A 128 13.81 0.49 16.91
N ARG A 129 13.75 -0.27 15.81
CA ARG A 129 14.05 0.26 14.47
C ARG A 129 12.98 1.21 13.94
N LEU A 130 11.70 0.91 14.20
CA LEU A 130 10.60 1.82 13.85
C LEU A 130 10.67 3.14 14.62
N ALA A 131 11.14 3.16 15.87
CA ALA A 131 11.35 4.39 16.63
C ALA A 131 12.26 5.37 15.87
N ASP A 132 13.33 4.89 15.25
CA ASP A 132 14.21 5.72 14.45
C ASP A 132 13.60 6.11 13.09
N TRP A 133 12.87 5.19 12.44
CA TRP A 133 12.18 5.50 11.18
C TRP A 133 11.07 6.54 11.38
N VAL A 134 10.38 6.52 12.51
CA VAL A 134 9.39 7.54 12.89
C VAL A 134 10.04 8.92 13.03
N LYS A 135 11.23 9.01 13.64
CA LYS A 135 11.98 10.29 13.68
C LYS A 135 12.32 10.80 12.28
N VAL A 136 12.73 9.92 11.36
CA VAL A 136 12.95 10.30 9.95
C VAL A 136 11.63 10.76 9.31
N ALA A 137 10.52 10.09 9.60
CA ALA A 137 9.21 10.49 9.08
C ALA A 137 8.77 11.86 9.58
N GLU A 138 9.03 12.18 10.85
CA GLU A 138 8.79 13.51 11.43
C GLU A 138 9.67 14.59 10.78
N GLU A 139 10.98 14.34 10.67
CA GLU A 139 11.96 15.21 10.04
C GLU A 139 11.60 15.52 8.59
N MET A 140 11.32 14.48 7.83
CA MET A 140 11.06 14.54 6.38
C MET A 140 9.58 14.75 6.02
N LYS A 141 8.70 14.91 7.02
CA LYS A 141 7.25 15.21 6.86
C LYS A 141 6.49 14.21 5.99
N PHE A 142 6.61 12.93 6.32
CA PHE A 142 5.78 11.88 5.72
C PHE A 142 5.14 11.00 6.80
N THR A 143 4.20 10.18 6.42
CA THR A 143 3.66 9.12 7.28
C THR A 143 4.23 7.79 6.84
N LEU A 144 4.90 7.10 7.75
CA LEU A 144 5.31 5.72 7.57
C LEU A 144 4.11 4.81 7.76
N VAL A 145 3.87 3.91 6.82
CA VAL A 145 2.71 3.02 6.86
C VAL A 145 3.18 1.58 6.80
N ILE A 146 2.81 0.77 7.77
CA ILE A 146 3.22 -0.62 7.84
C ILE A 146 2.05 -1.55 7.56
N LYS A 147 2.32 -2.63 6.83
CA LYS A 147 1.32 -3.60 6.39
C LYS A 147 1.47 -4.93 7.13
N PRO A 148 0.49 -5.34 7.97
CA PRO A 148 0.43 -6.73 8.43
C PRO A 148 0.32 -7.67 7.23
N HIS A 149 1.21 -8.67 7.17
CA HIS A 149 1.35 -9.51 5.99
C HIS A 149 1.49 -10.98 6.38
N ARG A 150 0.62 -11.85 5.84
CA ARG A 150 0.75 -13.30 6.04
C ARG A 150 2.14 -13.79 5.67
N LEU A 151 2.62 -14.81 6.34
CA LEU A 151 3.96 -15.36 6.18
C LEU A 151 5.10 -14.43 6.64
N GLN A 152 4.77 -13.28 7.26
CA GLN A 152 5.74 -12.40 7.88
C GLN A 152 5.52 -12.37 9.41
N ALA A 153 6.51 -11.86 10.16
CA ALA A 153 6.43 -11.79 11.62
C ALA A 153 5.23 -10.95 12.07
N MET A 154 5.09 -9.72 11.55
CA MET A 154 3.92 -8.88 11.76
C MET A 154 2.84 -9.27 10.75
N SER A 155 1.85 -10.04 11.19
CA SER A 155 0.89 -10.65 10.27
C SER A 155 -0.58 -10.42 10.62
N ARG A 156 -0.86 -9.74 11.71
CA ARG A 156 -2.21 -9.45 12.22
C ARG A 156 -2.35 -7.97 12.56
N PRO A 157 -3.57 -7.40 12.53
CA PRO A 157 -3.79 -6.01 12.95
C PRO A 157 -3.27 -5.73 14.36
N GLU A 158 -3.50 -6.64 15.31
CA GLU A 158 -3.05 -6.50 16.70
C GLU A 158 -1.52 -6.39 16.84
N ASP A 159 -0.75 -7.00 15.96
CA ASP A 159 0.71 -6.90 15.96
C ASP A 159 1.15 -5.46 15.63
N ALA A 160 0.57 -4.86 14.59
CA ALA A 160 0.84 -3.46 14.24
C ALA A 160 0.38 -2.50 15.34
N ILE A 161 -0.82 -2.72 15.90
CA ILE A 161 -1.36 -1.89 16.98
C ILE A 161 -0.47 -1.99 18.23
N TRP A 162 0.10 -3.17 18.53
CA TRP A 162 1.05 -3.30 19.62
C TRP A 162 2.28 -2.39 19.40
N LEU A 163 2.85 -2.37 18.17
CA LEU A 163 3.96 -1.47 17.84
C LEU A 163 3.58 0.00 18.00
N PHE A 164 2.40 0.40 17.55
CA PHE A 164 1.92 1.78 17.70
C PHE A 164 1.86 2.20 19.17
N LYS A 165 1.29 1.36 20.03
CA LYS A 165 1.19 1.60 21.47
C LYS A 165 2.55 1.64 22.14
N GLN A 166 3.46 0.73 21.80
CA GLN A 166 4.82 0.71 22.34
C GLN A 166 5.62 1.97 21.99
N LEU A 167 5.31 2.62 20.87
CA LEU A 167 5.97 3.84 20.40
C LEU A 167 5.24 5.13 20.84
N GLY A 168 4.19 5.03 21.67
CA GLY A 168 3.42 6.20 22.13
C GLY A 168 2.47 6.76 21.07
N GLU A 169 2.02 5.93 20.14
CA GLU A 169 1.02 6.25 19.10
C GLU A 169 1.41 7.46 18.22
N PRO A 170 2.63 7.51 17.66
CA PRO A 170 3.09 8.66 16.89
C PRO A 170 2.18 8.88 15.67
N LYS A 171 1.91 10.14 15.34
CA LYS A 171 1.06 10.51 14.20
C LYS A 171 1.63 10.06 12.86
N GLN A 172 2.94 9.92 12.78
CA GLN A 172 3.70 9.54 11.58
C GLN A 172 3.81 8.03 11.37
N LEU A 173 3.15 7.20 12.20
CA LEU A 173 3.11 5.75 12.03
C LEU A 173 1.67 5.27 11.95
N ARG A 174 1.31 4.66 10.83
CA ARG A 174 -0.05 4.20 10.53
C ARG A 174 -0.03 2.83 9.87
N MET A 175 -1.21 2.28 9.60
CA MET A 175 -1.40 0.95 9.05
C MET A 175 -1.97 0.97 7.65
N ILE A 176 -1.53 0.02 6.81
CA ILE A 176 -2.24 -0.44 5.63
C ILE A 176 -3.13 -1.61 6.04
N TYR A 177 -4.39 -1.55 5.65
CA TYR A 177 -5.28 -2.69 5.71
C TYR A 177 -5.25 -3.46 4.38
N ASP A 178 -5.13 -4.78 4.44
CA ASP A 178 -5.16 -5.68 3.28
C ASP A 178 -5.78 -7.01 3.70
N TYR A 179 -7.08 -7.20 3.41
CA TYR A 179 -7.81 -8.37 3.87
C TYR A 179 -7.31 -9.69 3.26
N SER A 180 -6.62 -9.65 2.12
CA SER A 180 -6.01 -10.85 1.54
C SER A 180 -4.99 -11.53 2.48
N HIS A 181 -4.44 -10.78 3.43
CA HIS A 181 -3.53 -11.31 4.44
C HIS A 181 -4.25 -11.83 5.70
N PHE A 182 -5.53 -11.54 5.86
CA PHE A 182 -6.36 -11.94 7.00
C PHE A 182 -7.34 -13.07 6.67
N HIS A 183 -7.75 -13.18 5.40
CA HIS A 183 -8.64 -14.25 4.94
C HIS A 183 -8.00 -15.62 5.09
N HIS A 184 -8.79 -16.65 5.42
CA HIS A 184 -8.32 -18.02 5.68
C HIS A 184 -7.18 -18.10 6.72
N ARG A 185 -7.36 -17.43 7.85
CA ARG A 185 -6.43 -17.49 8.98
C ARG A 185 -7.08 -18.18 10.18
N GLU A 186 -6.26 -18.83 11.00
CA GLU A 186 -6.68 -19.36 12.30
C GLU A 186 -5.98 -18.60 13.44
N PRO A 187 -6.71 -18.16 14.46
CA PRO A 187 -8.18 -18.13 14.52
C PRO A 187 -8.80 -17.26 13.42
N VAL A 188 -10.07 -17.50 13.10
CA VAL A 188 -10.78 -16.81 12.00
C VAL A 188 -10.76 -15.29 12.20
N MET A 189 -10.50 -14.57 11.12
CA MET A 189 -10.47 -13.10 11.07
C MET A 189 -11.51 -12.62 10.05
N THR A 190 -12.66 -12.15 10.55
CA THR A 190 -13.73 -11.64 9.68
C THR A 190 -13.41 -10.24 9.16
N ILE A 191 -14.08 -9.82 8.06
CA ILE A 191 -13.99 -8.44 7.57
C ILE A 191 -14.44 -7.47 8.68
N ALA A 192 -15.59 -7.73 9.31
CA ALA A 192 -16.13 -6.85 10.33
C ALA A 192 -15.16 -6.64 11.51
N ASP A 193 -14.59 -7.72 12.04
CA ASP A 193 -13.67 -7.65 13.18
C ASP A 193 -12.35 -6.96 12.83
N THR A 194 -11.78 -7.32 11.68
CA THR A 194 -10.50 -6.75 11.24
C THR A 194 -10.62 -5.27 10.85
N VAL A 195 -11.73 -4.85 10.23
CA VAL A 195 -12.00 -3.44 9.94
C VAL A 195 -12.22 -2.66 11.24
N ALA A 196 -13.07 -3.15 12.16
CA ALA A 196 -13.32 -2.47 13.43
C ALA A 196 -12.03 -2.24 14.21
N GLN A 197 -11.15 -3.23 14.26
CA GLN A 197 -9.87 -3.16 14.94
C GLN A 197 -8.87 -2.20 14.25
N SER A 198 -8.83 -2.22 12.90
CA SER A 198 -7.84 -1.50 12.11
C SER A 198 -8.21 -0.06 11.81
N LEU A 199 -9.49 0.26 11.74
CA LEU A 199 -10.01 1.54 11.26
C LEU A 199 -9.37 2.79 11.90
N PRO A 200 -9.14 2.85 13.24
CA PRO A 200 -8.52 4.03 13.87
C PRO A 200 -7.08 4.29 13.40
N TRP A 201 -6.43 3.30 12.82
CA TRP A 201 -5.02 3.31 12.44
C TRP A 201 -4.80 3.30 10.93
N THR A 202 -5.83 2.97 10.15
CA THR A 202 -5.73 2.78 8.71
C THR A 202 -5.80 4.11 7.97
N VAL A 203 -4.78 4.38 7.14
CA VAL A 203 -4.74 5.53 6.23
C VAL A 203 -4.74 5.11 4.76
N TYR A 204 -4.64 3.81 4.49
CA TYR A 204 -4.53 3.26 3.16
C TYR A 204 -5.05 1.83 3.14
N VAL A 205 -5.82 1.46 2.13
CA VAL A 205 -6.35 0.11 1.95
C VAL A 205 -5.80 -0.48 0.66
N ALA A 206 -5.05 -1.57 0.76
CA ALA A 206 -4.64 -2.36 -0.38
C ALA A 206 -5.72 -3.40 -0.74
N SER A 207 -5.97 -3.57 -2.02
CA SER A 207 -7.01 -4.46 -2.54
C SER A 207 -6.42 -5.50 -3.48
N LYS A 208 -6.48 -6.75 -3.08
CA LYS A 208 -6.20 -7.94 -3.89
C LYS A 208 -6.94 -9.14 -3.31
N ASP A 209 -7.13 -10.16 -4.11
CA ASP A 209 -7.78 -11.38 -3.67
C ASP A 209 -6.76 -12.44 -3.27
N VAL A 210 -7.21 -13.39 -2.48
CA VAL A 210 -6.49 -14.61 -2.13
C VAL A 210 -7.47 -15.79 -2.12
N VAL A 211 -7.01 -16.91 -2.63
CA VAL A 211 -7.75 -18.19 -2.56
C VAL A 211 -6.84 -19.25 -1.94
N MET A 212 -7.43 -20.28 -1.34
CA MET A 212 -6.67 -21.41 -0.82
C MET A 212 -6.65 -22.53 -1.87
N LYS A 213 -5.45 -22.92 -2.31
CA LYS A 213 -5.24 -24.08 -3.19
C LYS A 213 -4.24 -25.02 -2.52
N ASP A 214 -4.66 -26.27 -2.32
CA ASP A 214 -3.83 -27.32 -1.70
C ASP A 214 -3.18 -26.86 -0.37
N GLY A 215 -3.96 -26.16 0.47
CA GLY A 215 -3.51 -25.64 1.76
C GLY A 215 -2.58 -24.43 1.69
N LYS A 216 -2.34 -23.87 0.50
CA LYS A 216 -1.49 -22.68 0.30
C LYS A 216 -2.30 -21.48 -0.17
N ALA A 217 -1.93 -20.32 0.32
CA ALA A 217 -2.49 -19.05 -0.14
C ALA A 217 -1.96 -18.72 -1.54
N VAL A 218 -2.87 -18.52 -2.48
CA VAL A 218 -2.58 -18.11 -3.86
C VAL A 218 -3.29 -16.78 -4.09
N PHE A 219 -2.53 -15.74 -4.40
CA PHE A 219 -3.11 -14.43 -4.67
C PHE A 219 -3.75 -14.38 -6.06
N ALA A 220 -4.81 -13.58 -6.17
CA ALA A 220 -5.51 -13.29 -7.41
C ALA A 220 -5.62 -11.77 -7.60
N LEU A 221 -5.92 -11.35 -8.83
CA LEU A 221 -6.24 -9.94 -9.10
C LEU A 221 -7.46 -9.51 -8.29
N THR A 222 -7.54 -8.24 -7.96
CA THR A 222 -8.69 -7.65 -7.25
C THR A 222 -10.01 -8.09 -7.88
N GLY A 223 -10.87 -8.77 -7.10
CA GLY A 223 -12.18 -9.24 -7.52
C GLY A 223 -12.19 -10.55 -8.31
N GLU A 224 -11.05 -11.18 -8.57
CA GLU A 224 -10.97 -12.42 -9.35
C GLU A 224 -10.94 -13.71 -8.49
N GLY A 225 -10.75 -13.59 -7.19
CA GLY A 225 -10.70 -14.74 -6.27
C GLY A 225 -12.08 -15.27 -5.90
N GLY A 226 -13.04 -14.40 -5.71
CA GLY A 226 -14.44 -14.75 -5.45
C GLY A 226 -14.73 -15.32 -4.06
N GLU A 227 -13.80 -15.26 -3.11
CA GLU A 227 -13.98 -15.80 -1.77
C GLU A 227 -14.42 -14.73 -0.74
N PHE A 228 -14.30 -13.47 -1.07
CA PHE A 228 -14.84 -12.32 -0.30
C PHE A 228 -15.15 -11.14 -1.23
N ASP A 229 -15.99 -10.22 -0.75
CA ASP A 229 -16.44 -9.08 -1.55
C ASP A 229 -15.76 -7.78 -1.08
N HIS A 230 -15.02 -7.14 -1.97
CA HIS A 230 -14.42 -5.81 -1.70
C HIS A 230 -15.46 -4.74 -1.36
N ALA A 231 -16.70 -4.87 -1.86
CA ALA A 231 -17.78 -3.95 -1.49
C ALA A 231 -18.12 -4.02 0.02
N GLU A 232 -18.01 -5.19 0.64
CA GLU A 232 -18.20 -5.35 2.08
C GLU A 232 -17.12 -4.61 2.87
N ILE A 233 -15.86 -4.76 2.46
CA ILE A 233 -14.72 -4.03 3.06
C ILE A 233 -14.90 -2.52 2.94
N ILE A 234 -15.25 -2.04 1.74
CA ILE A 234 -15.47 -0.61 1.47
C ILE A 234 -16.60 -0.08 2.34
N LYS A 235 -17.74 -0.77 2.41
CA LYS A 235 -18.89 -0.39 3.26
C LYS A 235 -18.49 -0.29 4.72
N ALA A 236 -17.75 -1.27 5.24
CA ALA A 236 -17.33 -1.29 6.63
C ALA A 236 -16.41 -0.11 6.98
N PHE A 237 -15.43 0.20 6.12
CA PHE A 237 -14.54 1.35 6.31
C PHE A 237 -15.29 2.67 6.23
N VAL A 238 -16.14 2.86 5.22
CA VAL A 238 -16.90 4.11 5.01
C VAL A 238 -17.94 4.33 6.10
N ALA A 239 -18.58 3.28 6.58
CA ALA A 239 -19.49 3.36 7.72
C ALA A 239 -18.77 3.86 8.99
N GLY A 240 -17.50 3.57 9.15
CA GLY A 240 -16.65 4.07 10.22
C GLY A 240 -16.02 5.44 9.97
N GLY A 241 -16.37 6.12 8.86
CA GLY A 241 -15.89 7.47 8.55
C GLY A 241 -14.61 7.52 7.69
N TYR A 242 -14.13 6.39 7.18
CA TYR A 242 -12.98 6.38 6.28
C TYR A 242 -13.30 7.02 4.94
N THR A 243 -12.41 7.88 4.48
CA THR A 243 -12.51 8.58 3.18
C THR A 243 -11.20 8.52 2.40
N GLY A 244 -10.31 7.59 2.74
CA GLY A 244 -9.00 7.43 2.11
C GLY A 244 -9.05 6.71 0.76
N ASP A 245 -7.90 6.14 0.39
CA ASP A 245 -7.72 5.47 -0.89
C ASP A 245 -7.84 3.95 -0.74
N PHE A 246 -8.46 3.31 -1.74
CA PHE A 246 -8.46 1.86 -1.98
C PHE A 246 -7.60 1.61 -3.21
N CYS A 247 -6.52 0.86 -3.06
CA CYS A 247 -5.51 0.70 -4.08
C CYS A 247 -5.31 -0.77 -4.46
N CYS A 248 -5.53 -1.11 -5.71
CA CYS A 248 -5.25 -2.44 -6.23
C CYS A 248 -3.74 -2.73 -6.16
N GLU A 249 -3.39 -3.93 -5.73
CA GLU A 249 -2.02 -4.43 -5.74
C GLU A 249 -1.96 -5.78 -6.46
N VAL A 250 -1.17 -5.88 -7.51
CA VAL A 250 -0.93 -7.16 -8.18
C VAL A 250 0.26 -7.84 -7.49
N SER A 251 0.00 -9.00 -6.90
CA SER A 251 1.03 -9.79 -6.21
C SER A 251 2.16 -10.23 -7.14
N SER A 252 3.36 -10.37 -6.60
CA SER A 252 4.50 -10.94 -7.33
C SER A 252 4.28 -12.39 -7.78
N GLN A 253 3.41 -13.15 -7.12
CA GLN A 253 2.98 -14.47 -7.60
C GLN A 253 2.33 -14.38 -8.99
N ILE A 254 1.70 -13.24 -9.32
CA ILE A 254 0.98 -13.03 -10.57
C ILE A 254 1.91 -12.37 -11.58
N TRP A 255 2.49 -11.21 -11.26
CA TRP A 255 3.25 -10.45 -12.26
C TRP A 255 4.59 -11.09 -12.66
N LYS A 256 5.13 -12.01 -11.85
CA LYS A 256 6.30 -12.83 -12.22
C LYS A 256 5.95 -14.04 -13.09
N ALA A 257 4.67 -14.37 -13.22
CA ALA A 257 4.24 -15.54 -13.99
C ALA A 257 4.46 -15.30 -15.49
N LYS A 258 4.83 -16.39 -16.20
CA LYS A 258 4.97 -16.35 -17.66
C LYS A 258 3.64 -15.97 -18.31
N GLY A 259 3.68 -15.02 -19.23
CA GLY A 259 2.48 -14.56 -19.95
C GLY A 259 1.65 -13.52 -19.21
N TYR A 260 2.15 -12.98 -18.10
CA TYR A 260 1.46 -11.89 -17.41
C TYR A 260 1.34 -10.67 -18.33
N ASP A 261 0.12 -10.12 -18.40
CA ASP A 261 -0.20 -8.89 -19.15
C ASP A 261 -0.56 -7.77 -18.18
N ALA A 262 0.37 -6.83 -18.00
CA ALA A 262 0.22 -5.70 -17.10
C ALA A 262 -0.95 -4.77 -17.47
N ILE A 263 -1.20 -4.59 -18.78
CA ILE A 263 -2.29 -3.73 -19.27
C ILE A 263 -3.65 -4.38 -18.98
N ALA A 264 -3.78 -5.66 -19.31
CA ALA A 264 -5.01 -6.42 -19.02
C ALA A 264 -5.29 -6.48 -17.53
N ALA A 265 -4.28 -6.77 -16.70
CA ALA A 265 -4.41 -6.80 -15.23
C ALA A 265 -4.85 -5.44 -14.66
N THR A 266 -4.29 -4.33 -15.14
CA THR A 266 -4.67 -2.98 -14.73
C THR A 266 -6.15 -2.69 -15.02
N LYS A 267 -6.64 -3.06 -16.19
CA LYS A 267 -8.04 -2.90 -16.59
C LYS A 267 -8.98 -3.80 -15.79
N THR A 268 -8.61 -5.05 -15.56
CA THR A 268 -9.40 -6.00 -14.76
C THR A 268 -9.56 -5.51 -13.32
N CYS A 269 -8.46 -5.12 -12.66
CA CYS A 269 -8.51 -4.58 -11.31
C CYS A 269 -9.38 -3.32 -11.22
N TYR A 270 -9.27 -2.41 -12.19
CA TYR A 270 -10.12 -1.21 -12.25
C TYR A 270 -11.60 -1.57 -12.33
N THR A 271 -11.98 -2.41 -13.30
CA THR A 271 -13.36 -2.81 -13.52
C THR A 271 -13.97 -3.42 -12.25
N ASN A 272 -13.25 -4.32 -11.61
CA ASN A 272 -13.73 -5.02 -10.43
C ASN A 272 -13.83 -4.10 -9.20
N LEU A 273 -12.84 -3.25 -8.95
CA LEU A 273 -12.88 -2.36 -7.79
C LEU A 273 -13.89 -1.21 -8.00
N ALA A 274 -14.03 -0.68 -9.22
CA ALA A 274 -15.07 0.30 -9.55
C ALA A 274 -16.47 -0.26 -9.36
N ALA A 275 -16.70 -1.53 -9.75
CA ALA A 275 -17.97 -2.21 -9.50
C ALA A 275 -18.22 -2.41 -7.99
N ALA A 276 -17.18 -2.71 -7.21
CA ALA A 276 -17.27 -2.79 -5.75
C ALA A 276 -17.65 -1.42 -5.12
N PHE A 277 -17.08 -0.32 -5.62
CA PHE A 277 -17.44 1.05 -5.22
C PHE A 277 -18.93 1.30 -5.45
N GLN A 278 -19.46 0.97 -6.63
CA GLN A 278 -20.89 1.11 -6.94
C GLN A 278 -21.77 0.32 -5.98
N ARG A 279 -21.44 -0.97 -5.73
CA ARG A 279 -22.18 -1.80 -4.78
C ARG A 279 -22.10 -1.30 -3.34
N ALA A 280 -21.02 -0.61 -3.00
CA ALA A 280 -20.84 0.04 -1.70
C ALA A 280 -21.53 1.40 -1.57
N GLY A 281 -22.04 1.98 -2.66
CA GLY A 281 -22.62 3.34 -2.67
C GLY A 281 -21.57 4.45 -2.51
N VAL A 282 -20.34 4.19 -2.95
CA VAL A 282 -19.19 5.10 -2.87
C VAL A 282 -18.84 5.59 -4.27
N VAL A 283 -18.43 6.85 -4.38
CA VAL A 283 -17.97 7.44 -5.65
C VAL A 283 -16.45 7.62 -5.64
N GLN A 284 -15.85 7.60 -6.83
CA GLN A 284 -14.45 7.94 -6.98
C GLN A 284 -14.23 9.44 -6.69
N ARG A 285 -13.11 9.74 -6.02
CA ARG A 285 -12.64 11.11 -5.80
C ARG A 285 -11.93 11.58 -7.08
N ARG A 286 -12.65 12.32 -7.92
CA ARG A 286 -12.10 12.95 -9.14
C ARG A 286 -11.77 14.41 -8.90
#